data_6df12eae283c6411364970cb2ff806e9
#
_entry.id   6df12eae283c6411364970cb2ff806e9
#
_cell.length_a   1.000
_cell.length_b   1.000
_cell.length_c   1.000
_cell.angle_alpha   90.00
_cell.angle_beta   90.00
_cell.angle_gamma   90.00
#
_symmetry.space_group_name_H-M   'P 1'
#
loop_
_entity.id
_entity.type
_entity.pdbx_description
1 polymer ?
#
loop_
_entity_poly.entity_id
_entity_poly.type
_entity_poly.pdbx_seq_one_letter_code
_entity_poly.pdbx_strand_id
1 'polypeptide(L)'
;VRLIRLIPFNMMFVRLSSSYFFYFALLGLISPYLAIFLDGQGFNSRQVGEILAIMTATKIVAPSLWATFADKSARPLFIIRLGALLALVSFSLLYWFSQYWPITFCLALFTLFWTAILPQLEVHTLTSTKQSSKIYARIRLWGSLGFIVLAVVAGETISRLDYQVFTSLGVIILAGLFISTLLLTPKKGGKLNKGKTNAPEPIVNKLIDGRFISFFIAGLLLQISFAPYYGFFALFLRDFDYSGVAVGLFIALGAVAEIIAFIYMGSLFKRFTLNSLLVFSLAITALRWFLMPVVADSGLWLAINQLSHAASFAIYHSASMKFISSHFTKSQQSRGQGVYLGGVYGVGGAVGAYITGLLWLGGEGASNAFIMAGTSALLGAIIMVFSKK
;
A
#
# COMPACT_ATOMS: atom_id res chain seq x y z
N VAL A 1 -14.70 -0.06 -28.31
CA VAL A 1 -15.96 0.04 -27.55
C VAL A 1 -16.68 -1.30 -27.52
N ARG A 2 -16.12 -2.34 -26.85
CA ARG A 2 -16.79 -3.63 -26.56
C ARG A 2 -16.53 -4.08 -25.12
N LEU A 3 -16.62 -3.15 -24.16
CA LEU A 3 -16.19 -3.41 -22.78
C LEU A 3 -17.31 -3.67 -21.77
N ILE A 4 -18.58 -3.62 -22.18
CA ILE A 4 -19.70 -3.85 -21.25
C ILE A 4 -20.65 -4.91 -21.84
N ARG A 5 -20.18 -6.16 -21.93
CA ARG A 5 -21.14 -7.27 -21.81
C ARG A 5 -21.41 -7.47 -20.33
N LEU A 6 -22.62 -7.12 -19.90
CA LEU A 6 -23.17 -7.41 -18.59
C LEU A 6 -22.90 -8.88 -18.26
N ILE A 7 -21.98 -9.11 -17.31
CA ILE A 7 -21.78 -10.43 -16.74
C ILE A 7 -23.05 -10.72 -15.95
N PRO A 8 -23.62 -11.93 -16.06
CA PRO A 8 -24.67 -12.31 -15.13
C PRO A 8 -24.12 -12.06 -13.72
N PHE A 9 -24.86 -11.31 -12.89
CA PHE A 9 -24.52 -10.99 -11.50
C PHE A 9 -24.43 -12.33 -10.74
N ASN A 10 -23.31 -13.00 -10.86
CA ASN A 10 -23.06 -14.23 -10.12
C ASN A 10 -22.78 -13.82 -8.68
N MET A 11 -23.54 -14.36 -7.73
CA MET A 11 -23.39 -14.13 -6.29
C MET A 11 -21.93 -14.22 -5.83
N MET A 12 -21.12 -15.08 -6.44
CA MET A 12 -19.68 -15.17 -6.16
C MET A 12 -18.92 -13.90 -6.53
N PHE A 13 -19.23 -13.29 -7.69
CA PHE A 13 -18.59 -12.05 -8.13
C PHE A 13 -18.87 -10.92 -7.13
N VAL A 14 -20.13 -10.75 -6.72
CA VAL A 14 -20.53 -9.72 -5.76
C VAL A 14 -19.84 -9.92 -4.40
N ARG A 15 -19.83 -11.14 -3.88
CA ARG A 15 -19.21 -11.48 -2.60
C ARG A 15 -17.70 -11.20 -2.56
N LEU A 16 -16.99 -11.56 -3.62
CA LEU A 16 -15.57 -11.27 -3.72
C LEU A 16 -15.32 -9.77 -3.92
N SER A 17 -16.06 -9.13 -4.81
CA SER A 17 -15.93 -7.68 -5.06
C SER A 17 -16.19 -6.84 -3.82
N SER A 18 -17.17 -7.20 -2.98
CA SER A 18 -17.45 -6.50 -1.72
C SER A 18 -16.28 -6.62 -0.73
N SER A 19 -15.66 -7.81 -0.63
CA SER A 19 -14.48 -7.97 0.23
C SER A 19 -13.29 -7.13 -0.22
N TYR A 20 -13.03 -7.03 -1.53
CA TYR A 20 -12.01 -6.12 -2.06
C TYR A 20 -12.38 -4.66 -1.84
N PHE A 21 -13.64 -4.29 -2.06
CA PHE A 21 -14.11 -2.93 -1.84
C PHE A 21 -13.83 -2.48 -0.40
N PHE A 22 -14.30 -3.22 0.61
CA PHE A 22 -14.11 -2.84 2.01
C PHE A 22 -12.65 -2.90 2.45
N TYR A 23 -11.86 -3.87 1.96
CA TYR A 23 -10.43 -3.95 2.29
C TYR A 23 -9.67 -2.69 1.85
N PHE A 24 -9.92 -2.24 0.61
CA PHE A 24 -9.25 -1.06 0.07
C PHE A 24 -9.94 0.25 0.45
N ALA A 25 -11.22 0.24 0.79
CA ALA A 25 -11.91 1.33 1.45
C ALA A 25 -11.23 1.72 2.76
N LEU A 26 -10.86 0.70 3.56
CA LEU A 26 -10.10 0.92 4.78
C LEU A 26 -8.72 1.54 4.51
N LEU A 27 -8.03 1.11 3.45
CA LEU A 27 -6.77 1.73 3.03
C LEU A 27 -6.97 3.20 2.63
N GLY A 28 -8.09 3.52 1.96
CA GLY A 28 -8.47 4.89 1.59
C GLY A 28 -8.80 5.79 2.79
N LEU A 29 -9.17 5.20 3.93
CA LEU A 29 -9.32 5.92 5.20
C LEU A 29 -7.97 6.07 5.92
N ILE A 30 -7.27 4.96 6.14
CA ILE A 30 -6.09 4.92 7.03
C ILE A 30 -4.91 5.67 6.41
N SER A 31 -4.58 5.40 5.15
CA SER A 31 -3.38 5.98 4.53
C SER A 31 -3.39 7.52 4.56
N PRO A 32 -4.48 8.21 4.20
CA PRO A 32 -4.48 9.68 4.23
C PRO A 32 -4.75 10.28 5.62
N TYR A 33 -5.66 9.69 6.40
CA TYR A 33 -6.28 10.40 7.53
C TYR A 33 -5.86 9.91 8.90
N LEU A 34 -5.05 8.85 9.01
CA LEU A 34 -4.56 8.37 10.30
C LEU A 34 -3.74 9.45 11.03
N ALA A 35 -2.89 10.20 10.31
CA ALA A 35 -2.10 11.25 10.92
C ALA A 35 -2.98 12.42 11.41
N ILE A 36 -4.06 12.77 10.71
CA ILE A 36 -5.04 13.76 11.18
C ILE A 36 -5.71 13.28 12.48
N PHE A 37 -6.08 12.00 12.56
CA PHE A 37 -6.63 11.42 13.77
C PHE A 37 -5.64 11.49 14.94
N LEU A 38 -4.38 11.11 14.71
CA LEU A 38 -3.35 11.11 15.75
C LEU A 38 -2.99 12.54 16.21
N ASP A 39 -2.89 13.47 15.27
CA ASP A 39 -2.68 14.90 15.55
C ASP A 39 -3.84 15.47 16.39
N GLY A 40 -5.09 15.15 16.02
CA GLY A 40 -6.28 15.51 16.79
C GLY A 40 -6.31 14.91 18.20
N GLN A 41 -5.71 13.74 18.42
CA GLN A 41 -5.52 13.15 19.75
C GLN A 41 -4.43 13.88 20.58
N GLY A 42 -3.75 14.88 20.02
CA GLY A 42 -2.70 15.65 20.67
C GLY A 42 -1.30 15.06 20.57
N PHE A 43 -1.08 14.08 19.68
CA PHE A 43 0.26 13.52 19.47
C PHE A 43 1.10 14.45 18.60
N ASN A 44 2.33 14.70 19.04
CA ASN A 44 3.28 15.48 18.25
C ASN A 44 3.75 14.69 17.01
N SER A 45 4.35 15.39 16.05
CA SER A 45 4.77 14.82 14.76
C SER A 45 5.71 13.62 14.90
N ARG A 46 6.60 13.62 15.90
CA ARG A 46 7.50 12.52 16.20
C ARG A 46 6.70 11.28 16.61
N GLN A 47 5.75 11.42 17.52
CA GLN A 47 4.90 10.33 17.98
C GLN A 47 4.05 9.76 16.84
N VAL A 48 3.52 10.63 15.97
CA VAL A 48 2.79 10.20 14.74
C VAL A 48 3.72 9.36 13.85
N GLY A 49 4.94 9.86 13.59
CA GLY A 49 5.93 9.13 12.79
C GLY A 49 6.33 7.78 13.39
N GLU A 50 6.50 7.72 14.72
CA GLU A 50 6.80 6.48 15.46
C GLU A 50 5.67 5.45 15.33
N ILE A 51 4.42 5.88 15.50
CA ILE A 51 3.24 4.99 15.33
C ILE A 51 3.18 4.45 13.90
N LEU A 52 3.32 5.31 12.89
CA LEU A 52 3.33 4.88 11.49
C LEU A 52 4.50 3.92 11.19
N ALA A 53 5.66 4.15 11.78
CA ALA A 53 6.83 3.28 11.66
C ALA A 53 6.56 1.90 12.28
N ILE A 54 5.99 1.84 13.48
CA ILE A 54 5.63 0.59 14.17
C ILE A 54 4.58 -0.18 13.35
N MET A 55 3.53 0.49 12.88
CA MET A 55 2.52 -0.13 12.02
C MET A 55 3.13 -0.71 10.73
N THR A 56 4.08 0.00 10.14
CA THR A 56 4.75 -0.46 8.92
C THR A 56 5.72 -1.60 9.21
N ALA A 57 6.41 -1.57 10.36
CA ALA A 57 7.30 -2.65 10.80
C ALA A 57 6.53 -3.96 11.04
N THR A 58 5.28 -3.93 11.51
CA THR A 58 4.48 -5.15 11.64
C THR A 58 4.29 -5.88 10.30
N LYS A 59 4.29 -5.16 9.18
CA LYS A 59 4.17 -5.74 7.84
C LYS A 59 5.41 -6.55 7.40
N ILE A 60 6.54 -6.41 8.11
CA ILE A 60 7.75 -7.23 7.86
C ILE A 60 7.50 -8.66 8.35
N VAL A 61 6.94 -8.79 9.53
CA VAL A 61 6.80 -10.07 10.25
C VAL A 61 5.46 -10.75 9.94
N ALA A 62 4.39 -9.98 9.86
CA ALA A 62 3.03 -10.48 9.74
C ALA A 62 2.80 -11.42 8.54
N PRO A 63 3.27 -11.14 7.30
CA PRO A 63 3.05 -12.05 6.18
C PRO A 63 3.63 -13.43 6.40
N SER A 64 4.83 -13.53 6.97
CA SER A 64 5.50 -14.81 7.26
C SER A 64 4.79 -15.60 8.35
N LEU A 65 4.32 -14.92 9.40
CA LEU A 65 3.53 -15.55 10.47
C LEU A 65 2.23 -16.12 9.91
N TRP A 66 1.49 -15.30 9.16
CA TRP A 66 0.20 -15.70 8.58
C TRP A 66 0.33 -16.77 7.50
N ALA A 67 1.39 -16.73 6.68
CA ALA A 67 1.66 -17.79 5.70
C ALA A 67 1.90 -19.14 6.40
N THR A 68 2.70 -19.14 7.47
CA THR A 68 2.95 -20.34 8.28
C THR A 68 1.67 -20.88 8.91
N PHE A 69 0.83 -19.98 9.43
CA PHE A 69 -0.46 -20.37 10.02
C PHE A 69 -1.44 -20.88 8.95
N ALA A 70 -1.45 -20.26 7.77
CA ALA A 70 -2.25 -20.68 6.63
C ALA A 70 -1.87 -22.08 6.14
N ASP A 71 -0.58 -22.34 6.03
CA ASP A 71 -0.07 -23.68 5.59
C ASP A 71 -0.45 -24.79 6.57
N LYS A 72 -0.42 -24.50 7.88
CA LYS A 72 -0.81 -25.47 8.91
C LYS A 72 -2.32 -25.69 9.00
N SER A 73 -3.12 -24.64 8.85
CA SER A 73 -4.58 -24.72 9.00
C SER A 73 -5.28 -25.33 7.78
N ALA A 74 -4.67 -25.20 6.57
CA ALA A 74 -5.28 -25.56 5.28
C ALA A 74 -6.68 -24.95 5.05
N ARG A 75 -7.02 -23.86 5.76
CA ARG A 75 -8.35 -23.22 5.76
C ARG A 75 -8.26 -21.72 5.47
N PRO A 76 -8.02 -21.30 4.23
CA PRO A 76 -7.81 -19.87 3.90
C PRO A 76 -8.98 -18.97 4.33
N LEU A 77 -10.24 -19.42 4.21
CA LEU A 77 -11.41 -18.64 4.66
C LEU A 77 -11.44 -18.42 6.17
N PHE A 78 -10.97 -19.38 6.96
CA PHE A 78 -10.86 -19.21 8.40
C PHE A 78 -9.90 -18.07 8.75
N ILE A 79 -8.75 -18.01 8.06
CA ILE A 79 -7.74 -16.97 8.28
C ILE A 79 -8.27 -15.59 7.85
N ILE A 80 -8.95 -15.51 6.71
CA ILE A 80 -9.58 -14.27 6.24
C ILE A 80 -10.57 -13.75 7.28
N ARG A 81 -11.46 -14.62 7.79
CA ARG A 81 -12.48 -14.26 8.78
C ARG A 81 -11.89 -13.90 10.12
N LEU A 82 -10.93 -14.69 10.60
CA LEU A 82 -10.24 -14.43 11.85
C LEU A 82 -9.46 -13.12 11.79
N GLY A 83 -8.70 -12.88 10.71
CA GLY A 83 -7.99 -11.64 10.49
C GLY A 83 -8.92 -10.43 10.45
N ALA A 84 -10.06 -10.53 9.76
CA ALA A 84 -11.06 -9.45 9.70
C ALA A 84 -11.71 -9.17 11.07
N LEU A 85 -12.05 -10.22 11.82
CA LEU A 85 -12.61 -10.09 13.17
C LEU A 85 -11.61 -9.45 14.14
N LEU A 86 -10.39 -9.97 14.18
CA LEU A 86 -9.35 -9.47 15.08
C LEU A 86 -8.90 -8.05 14.71
N ALA A 87 -8.87 -7.71 13.42
CA ALA A 87 -8.62 -6.35 12.96
C ALA A 87 -9.76 -5.40 13.41
N LEU A 88 -11.02 -5.82 13.27
CA LEU A 88 -12.17 -5.05 13.75
C LEU A 88 -12.10 -4.83 15.27
N VAL A 89 -11.85 -5.89 16.05
CA VAL A 89 -11.76 -5.79 17.52
C VAL A 89 -10.62 -4.87 17.93
N SER A 90 -9.41 -5.09 17.37
CA SER A 90 -8.23 -4.26 17.70
C SER A 90 -8.43 -2.78 17.35
N PHE A 91 -9.07 -2.49 16.21
CA PHE A 91 -9.35 -1.12 15.80
C PHE A 91 -10.44 -0.48 16.64
N SER A 92 -11.46 -1.23 17.06
CA SER A 92 -12.53 -0.74 17.94
C SER A 92 -12.02 -0.30 19.31
N LEU A 93 -10.89 -0.85 19.78
CA LEU A 93 -10.29 -0.43 21.04
C LEU A 93 -9.85 1.05 21.04
N LEU A 94 -9.69 1.68 19.86
CA LEU A 94 -9.41 3.11 19.76
C LEU A 94 -10.50 4.01 20.37
N TYR A 95 -11.72 3.51 20.61
CA TYR A 95 -12.76 4.26 21.31
C TYR A 95 -12.47 4.49 22.79
N TRP A 96 -11.67 3.61 23.39
CA TRP A 96 -11.45 3.63 24.86
C TRP A 96 -10.07 4.18 25.24
N PHE A 97 -9.19 4.37 24.29
CA PHE A 97 -7.83 4.81 24.57
C PHE A 97 -7.51 6.12 23.87
N SER A 98 -6.86 7.03 24.62
CA SER A 98 -6.31 8.30 24.12
C SER A 98 -4.80 8.45 24.37
N GLN A 99 -4.20 7.51 25.12
CA GLN A 99 -2.80 7.55 25.46
C GLN A 99 -1.94 6.95 24.33
N TYR A 100 -0.71 7.42 24.24
CA TYR A 100 0.24 7.04 23.17
C TYR A 100 0.45 5.52 23.04
N TRP A 101 0.85 4.84 24.12
CA TRP A 101 1.15 3.42 24.07
C TRP A 101 -0.06 2.51 23.80
N PRO A 102 -1.21 2.70 24.45
CA PRO A 102 -2.41 1.95 24.13
C PRO A 102 -2.84 2.11 22.66
N ILE A 103 -2.88 3.33 22.13
CA ILE A 103 -3.21 3.56 20.72
C ILE A 103 -2.18 2.90 19.80
N THR A 104 -0.89 3.06 20.07
CA THR A 104 0.18 2.41 19.31
C THR A 104 0.00 0.89 19.27
N PHE A 105 -0.28 0.27 20.40
CA PHE A 105 -0.51 -1.16 20.49
C PHE A 105 -1.76 -1.61 19.73
N CYS A 106 -2.88 -0.89 19.86
CA CYS A 106 -4.10 -1.16 19.11
C CYS A 106 -3.88 -1.12 17.59
N LEU A 107 -3.17 -0.09 17.10
CA LEU A 107 -2.87 0.09 15.69
C LEU A 107 -1.86 -0.95 15.17
N ALA A 108 -0.88 -1.33 15.98
CA ALA A 108 0.06 -2.40 15.64
C ALA A 108 -0.64 -3.75 15.53
N LEU A 109 -1.50 -4.12 16.50
CA LEU A 109 -2.31 -5.33 16.45
C LEU A 109 -3.28 -5.32 15.27
N PHE A 110 -3.98 -4.19 15.07
CA PHE A 110 -4.84 -4.01 13.91
C PHE A 110 -4.09 -4.30 12.60
N THR A 111 -2.92 -3.70 12.40
CA THR A 111 -2.11 -3.89 11.18
C THR A 111 -1.63 -5.34 11.05
N LEU A 112 -1.23 -5.98 12.15
CA LEU A 112 -0.84 -7.38 12.19
C LEU A 112 -1.95 -8.30 11.66
N PHE A 113 -3.19 -8.07 12.10
CA PHE A 113 -4.33 -8.90 11.71
C PHE A 113 -4.87 -8.53 10.31
N TRP A 114 -4.89 -7.25 9.97
CA TRP A 114 -5.36 -6.78 8.67
C TRP A 114 -4.50 -7.31 7.52
N THR A 115 -3.18 -7.37 7.68
CA THR A 115 -2.25 -7.88 6.66
C THR A 115 -2.42 -9.38 6.36
N ALA A 116 -3.08 -10.14 7.24
CA ALA A 116 -3.41 -11.54 6.98
C ALA A 116 -4.42 -11.73 5.85
N ILE A 117 -5.29 -10.75 5.63
CA ILE A 117 -6.52 -10.90 4.84
C ILE A 117 -6.22 -10.95 3.34
N LEU A 118 -5.49 -9.95 2.82
CA LEU A 118 -5.34 -9.77 1.37
C LEU A 118 -4.68 -10.96 0.66
N PRO A 119 -3.54 -11.51 1.12
CA PRO A 119 -2.91 -12.64 0.45
C PRO A 119 -3.83 -13.86 0.35
N GLN A 120 -4.59 -14.15 1.41
CA GLN A 120 -5.53 -15.27 1.44
C GLN A 120 -6.76 -15.00 0.58
N LEU A 121 -7.24 -13.76 0.55
CA LEU A 121 -8.35 -13.34 -0.31
C LEU A 121 -7.97 -13.44 -1.80
N GLU A 122 -6.74 -13.08 -2.17
CA GLU A 122 -6.23 -13.22 -3.54
C GLU A 122 -6.16 -14.68 -3.97
N VAL A 123 -5.59 -15.56 -3.14
CA VAL A 123 -5.55 -17.00 -3.40
C VAL A 123 -6.96 -17.56 -3.54
N HIS A 124 -7.87 -17.18 -2.64
CA HIS A 124 -9.27 -17.62 -2.69
C HIS A 124 -9.97 -17.12 -3.96
N THR A 125 -9.73 -15.89 -4.37
CA THR A 125 -10.30 -15.29 -5.59
C THR A 125 -9.81 -16.00 -6.84
N LEU A 126 -8.49 -16.18 -6.99
CA LEU A 126 -7.91 -16.88 -8.14
C LEU A 126 -8.44 -18.31 -8.26
N THR A 127 -8.51 -19.04 -7.14
CA THR A 127 -9.09 -20.40 -7.11
C THR A 127 -10.57 -20.36 -7.49
N SER A 128 -11.33 -19.38 -7.01
CA SER A 128 -12.76 -19.24 -7.27
C SER A 128 -13.07 -18.86 -8.72
N THR A 129 -12.19 -18.12 -9.37
CA THR A 129 -12.32 -17.68 -10.77
C THR A 129 -11.66 -18.63 -11.76
N LYS A 130 -11.27 -19.83 -11.33
CA LYS A 130 -10.56 -20.83 -12.16
C LYS A 130 -9.31 -20.23 -12.84
N GLN A 131 -8.54 -19.43 -12.11
CA GLN A 131 -7.32 -18.74 -12.60
C GLN A 131 -7.57 -17.76 -13.76
N SER A 132 -8.79 -17.28 -13.94
CA SER A 132 -9.11 -16.30 -14.96
C SER A 132 -8.61 -14.92 -14.58
N SER A 133 -7.51 -14.46 -15.20
CA SER A 133 -6.94 -13.13 -14.98
C SER A 133 -7.93 -12.00 -15.29
N LYS A 134 -8.79 -12.19 -16.31
CA LYS A 134 -9.82 -11.22 -16.71
C LYS A 134 -10.89 -11.03 -15.63
N ILE A 135 -11.38 -12.13 -15.03
CA ILE A 135 -12.40 -12.05 -13.96
C ILE A 135 -11.74 -11.49 -12.69
N TYR A 136 -10.54 -11.96 -12.34
CA TYR A 136 -9.76 -11.45 -11.21
C TYR A 136 -9.58 -9.93 -11.31
N ALA A 137 -9.11 -9.42 -12.46
CA ALA A 137 -8.90 -7.98 -12.66
C ALA A 137 -10.19 -7.17 -12.44
N ARG A 138 -11.35 -7.66 -12.89
CA ARG A 138 -12.64 -7.00 -12.67
C ARG A 138 -13.07 -6.99 -11.21
N ILE A 139 -12.84 -8.07 -10.47
CA ILE A 139 -13.09 -8.13 -9.03
C ILE A 139 -12.16 -7.15 -8.32
N ARG A 140 -10.88 -7.13 -8.68
CA ARG A 140 -9.85 -6.28 -8.07
C ARG A 140 -10.10 -4.78 -8.26
N LEU A 141 -10.75 -4.39 -9.37
CA LEU A 141 -11.15 -2.99 -9.64
C LEU A 141 -12.09 -2.43 -8.56
N TRP A 142 -12.93 -3.26 -7.94
CA TRP A 142 -13.78 -2.82 -6.83
C TRP A 142 -12.97 -2.37 -5.62
N GLY A 143 -11.76 -2.92 -5.45
CA GLY A 143 -10.82 -2.41 -4.44
C GLY A 143 -10.38 -0.98 -4.76
N SER A 144 -9.98 -0.69 -6.00
CA SER A 144 -9.61 0.68 -6.39
C SER A 144 -10.79 1.66 -6.21
N LEU A 145 -12.01 1.23 -6.55
CA LEU A 145 -13.21 2.03 -6.32
C LEU A 145 -13.42 2.29 -4.81
N GLY A 146 -13.28 1.26 -3.97
CA GLY A 146 -13.39 1.40 -2.50
C GLY A 146 -12.38 2.41 -1.95
N PHE A 147 -11.12 2.32 -2.38
CA PHE A 147 -10.08 3.27 -1.99
C PHE A 147 -10.44 4.71 -2.37
N ILE A 148 -10.79 4.96 -3.64
CA ILE A 148 -11.12 6.29 -4.16
C ILE A 148 -12.34 6.88 -3.43
N VAL A 149 -13.41 6.11 -3.31
CA VAL A 149 -14.65 6.57 -2.65
C VAL A 149 -14.37 6.95 -1.20
N LEU A 150 -13.67 6.10 -0.47
CA LEU A 150 -13.42 6.36 0.95
C LEU A 150 -12.36 7.44 1.18
N ALA A 151 -11.38 7.61 0.28
CA ALA A 151 -10.45 8.73 0.37
C ALA A 151 -11.19 10.09 0.29
N VAL A 152 -12.22 10.19 -0.56
CA VAL A 152 -13.00 11.43 -0.70
C VAL A 152 -14.03 11.57 0.43
N VAL A 153 -14.83 10.52 0.69
CA VAL A 153 -15.89 10.55 1.72
C VAL A 153 -15.32 10.76 3.10
N ALA A 154 -14.22 10.07 3.46
CA ALA A 154 -13.59 10.23 4.77
C ALA A 154 -13.02 11.64 4.96
N GLY A 155 -12.39 12.21 3.92
CA GLY A 155 -11.89 13.57 3.98
C GLY A 155 -12.99 14.59 4.31
N GLU A 156 -14.10 14.52 3.58
CA GLU A 156 -15.24 15.40 3.83
C GLU A 156 -15.86 15.16 5.20
N THR A 157 -16.03 13.90 5.60
CA THR A 157 -16.66 13.58 6.89
C THR A 157 -15.81 14.04 8.07
N ILE A 158 -14.49 13.83 8.00
CA ILE A 158 -13.55 14.26 9.05
C ILE A 158 -13.49 15.79 9.14
N SER A 159 -13.49 16.49 8.00
CA SER A 159 -13.44 17.96 8.01
C SER A 159 -14.72 18.61 8.56
N ARG A 160 -15.89 17.94 8.42
CA ARG A 160 -17.18 18.47 8.92
C ARG A 160 -17.49 18.08 10.35
N LEU A 161 -17.13 16.86 10.78
CA LEU A 161 -17.58 16.28 12.04
C LEU A 161 -16.50 16.24 13.13
N ASP A 162 -15.24 16.36 12.76
CA ASP A 162 -14.08 16.23 13.63
C ASP A 162 -13.30 14.91 13.42
N TYR A 163 -12.00 14.91 13.84
CA TYR A 163 -11.07 13.78 13.73
C TYR A 163 -11.57 12.49 14.40
N GLN A 164 -12.41 12.59 15.44
CA GLN A 164 -12.96 11.44 16.18
C GLN A 164 -13.80 10.50 15.30
N VAL A 165 -14.41 11.03 14.24
CA VAL A 165 -15.21 10.22 13.30
C VAL A 165 -14.35 9.20 12.54
N PHE A 166 -13.02 9.38 12.48
CA PHE A 166 -12.08 8.43 11.91
C PHE A 166 -12.26 7.02 12.48
N THR A 167 -12.37 6.90 13.80
CA THR A 167 -12.58 5.60 14.46
C THR A 167 -13.92 4.98 14.06
N SER A 168 -15.00 5.77 14.02
CA SER A 168 -16.32 5.29 13.61
C SER A 168 -16.34 4.81 12.15
N LEU A 169 -15.75 5.57 11.24
CA LEU A 169 -15.62 5.17 9.84
C LEU A 169 -14.82 3.86 9.71
N GLY A 170 -13.69 3.75 10.42
CA GLY A 170 -12.87 2.55 10.39
C GLY A 170 -13.61 1.31 10.90
N VAL A 171 -14.36 1.43 12.00
CA VAL A 171 -15.17 0.34 12.56
C VAL A 171 -16.28 -0.07 11.60
N ILE A 172 -17.00 0.89 10.98
CA ILE A 172 -18.05 0.60 9.98
C ILE A 172 -17.47 -0.15 8.78
N ILE A 173 -16.32 0.32 8.24
CA ILE A 173 -15.66 -0.32 7.10
C ILE A 173 -15.17 -1.73 7.46
N LEU A 174 -14.57 -1.91 8.63
CA LEU A 174 -14.08 -3.21 9.11
C LEU A 174 -15.23 -4.18 9.40
N ALA A 175 -16.35 -3.69 9.94
CA ALA A 175 -17.57 -4.49 10.09
C ALA A 175 -18.10 -4.93 8.71
N GLY A 176 -18.16 -4.03 7.74
CA GLY A 176 -18.50 -4.35 6.36
C GLY A 176 -17.54 -5.37 5.74
N LEU A 177 -16.24 -5.24 5.98
CA LEU A 177 -15.23 -6.21 5.57
C LEU A 177 -15.50 -7.57 6.21
N PHE A 178 -15.67 -7.62 7.53
CA PHE A 178 -15.93 -8.86 8.26
C PHE A 178 -17.20 -9.56 7.74
N ILE A 179 -18.31 -8.82 7.63
CA ILE A 179 -19.57 -9.35 7.09
C ILE A 179 -19.37 -9.88 5.66
N SER A 180 -18.66 -9.13 4.80
CA SER A 180 -18.39 -9.57 3.43
C SER A 180 -17.59 -10.89 3.39
N THR A 181 -16.66 -11.09 4.32
CA THR A 181 -15.89 -12.34 4.42
C THR A 181 -16.73 -13.53 4.88
N LEU A 182 -17.77 -13.31 5.70
CA LEU A 182 -18.71 -14.35 6.11
C LEU A 182 -19.53 -14.87 4.93
N LEU A 183 -19.82 -14.00 3.94
CA LEU A 183 -20.55 -14.35 2.73
C LEU A 183 -19.72 -15.18 1.73
N LEU A 184 -18.39 -15.25 1.90
CA LEU A 184 -17.52 -16.06 1.05
C LEU A 184 -17.80 -17.56 1.30
N THR A 185 -18.00 -18.30 0.21
CA THR A 185 -18.30 -19.74 0.28
C THR A 185 -17.02 -20.57 0.15
N PRO A 186 -16.87 -21.63 0.96
CA PRO A 186 -15.79 -22.57 0.78
C PRO A 186 -15.89 -23.19 -0.61
N LYS A 187 -14.83 -23.12 -1.39
CA LYS A 187 -14.73 -24.00 -2.55
C LYS A 187 -14.04 -25.28 -2.12
N LYS A 188 -14.58 -26.44 -2.54
CA LYS A 188 -13.84 -27.70 -2.49
C LYS A 188 -12.58 -27.48 -3.32
N GLY A 189 -11.50 -27.08 -2.64
CA GLY A 189 -10.23 -26.80 -3.27
C GLY A 189 -9.68 -28.10 -3.83
N GLY A 190 -9.41 -28.12 -5.10
CA GLY A 190 -8.33 -28.97 -5.56
C GLY A 190 -7.11 -28.58 -4.69
N LYS A 191 -6.47 -29.56 -4.07
CA LYS A 191 -5.14 -29.37 -3.47
C LYS A 191 -4.36 -28.58 -4.51
N LEU A 192 -3.93 -27.34 -4.17
CA LEU A 192 -2.87 -26.72 -4.93
C LEU A 192 -1.81 -27.82 -5.03
N ASN A 193 -1.61 -28.37 -6.21
CA ASN A 193 -0.52 -29.29 -6.44
C ASN A 193 0.72 -28.53 -6.00
N LYS A 194 1.16 -28.76 -4.75
CA LYS A 194 2.52 -28.47 -4.33
C LYS A 194 3.33 -29.40 -5.25
N GLY A 195 3.63 -28.93 -6.47
CA GLY A 195 4.58 -29.61 -7.33
C GLY A 195 5.74 -29.97 -6.43
N LYS A 196 6.28 -31.20 -6.56
CA LYS A 196 7.45 -31.66 -5.81
C LYS A 196 8.45 -30.52 -5.83
N THR A 197 8.52 -29.76 -4.75
CA THR A 197 9.53 -28.73 -4.61
C THR A 197 10.83 -29.46 -4.45
N ASN A 198 11.64 -29.50 -5.50
CA ASN A 198 13.05 -29.80 -5.36
C ASN A 198 13.57 -28.99 -4.15
N ALA A 199 14.57 -29.53 -3.44
CA ALA A 199 15.16 -28.86 -2.30
C ALA A 199 15.37 -27.37 -2.64
N PRO A 200 15.01 -26.44 -1.72
CA PRO A 200 15.02 -25.02 -2.03
C PRO A 200 16.45 -24.60 -2.40
N GLU A 201 16.66 -24.19 -3.66
CA GLU A 201 17.97 -23.69 -4.12
C GLU A 201 18.44 -22.54 -3.23
N PRO A 202 19.73 -22.46 -2.88
CA PRO A 202 20.29 -21.34 -2.13
C PRO A 202 20.00 -20.01 -2.82
N ILE A 203 19.50 -19.02 -2.07
CA ILE A 203 19.19 -17.69 -2.59
C ILE A 203 20.32 -16.68 -2.39
N VAL A 204 21.26 -17.00 -1.47
CA VAL A 204 22.27 -16.06 -0.97
C VAL A 204 23.08 -15.43 -2.12
N ASN A 205 23.57 -16.22 -3.06
CA ASN A 205 24.34 -15.73 -4.19
C ASN A 205 23.58 -14.71 -5.06
N LYS A 206 22.24 -14.82 -5.12
CA LYS A 206 21.39 -13.87 -5.82
C LYS A 206 21.15 -12.60 -5.01
N LEU A 207 21.13 -12.70 -3.68
CA LEU A 207 20.98 -11.55 -2.79
C LEU A 207 22.23 -10.68 -2.70
N ILE A 208 23.43 -11.28 -2.80
CA ILE A 208 24.71 -10.56 -2.79
C ILE A 208 25.15 -10.09 -4.18
N ASP A 209 24.39 -10.38 -5.23
CA ASP A 209 24.67 -9.88 -6.57
C ASP A 209 24.56 -8.35 -6.59
N GLY A 210 25.57 -7.69 -7.15
CA GLY A 210 25.67 -6.22 -7.15
C GLY A 210 24.47 -5.52 -7.81
N ARG A 211 23.82 -6.15 -8.81
CA ARG A 211 22.60 -5.62 -9.45
C ARG A 211 21.42 -5.68 -8.51
N PHE A 212 21.30 -6.79 -7.75
CA PHE A 212 20.23 -6.92 -6.77
C PHE A 212 20.43 -5.94 -5.61
N ILE A 213 21.66 -5.79 -5.11
CA ILE A 213 21.97 -4.82 -4.04
C ILE A 213 21.63 -3.40 -4.47
N SER A 214 22.07 -2.97 -5.67
CA SER A 214 21.73 -1.64 -6.19
C SER A 214 20.23 -1.44 -6.34
N PHE A 215 19.52 -2.41 -6.88
CA PHE A 215 18.06 -2.41 -7.01
C PHE A 215 17.37 -2.36 -5.65
N PHE A 216 17.84 -3.14 -4.68
CA PHE A 216 17.29 -3.21 -3.33
C PHE A 216 17.46 -1.89 -2.57
N ILE A 217 18.67 -1.30 -2.62
CA ILE A 217 18.96 -0.01 -1.97
C ILE A 217 18.14 1.12 -2.63
N ALA A 218 18.08 1.15 -3.96
CA ALA A 218 17.27 2.14 -4.67
C ALA A 218 15.78 2.02 -4.32
N GLY A 219 15.28 0.79 -4.19
CA GLY A 219 13.92 0.53 -3.73
C GLY A 219 13.68 0.99 -2.29
N LEU A 220 14.62 0.72 -1.39
CA LEU A 220 14.56 1.15 0.00
C LEU A 220 14.51 2.68 0.09
N LEU A 221 15.38 3.38 -0.64
CA LEU A 221 15.41 4.84 -0.71
C LEU A 221 14.10 5.41 -1.29
N LEU A 222 13.52 4.74 -2.30
CA LEU A 222 12.21 5.11 -2.82
C LEU A 222 11.13 5.00 -1.75
N GLN A 223 11.09 3.91 -0.97
CA GLN A 223 10.09 3.74 0.08
C GLN A 223 10.24 4.73 1.23
N ILE A 224 11.49 5.08 1.58
CA ILE A 224 11.76 6.20 2.51
C ILE A 224 11.13 7.49 1.96
N SER A 225 11.29 7.74 0.66
CA SER A 225 10.78 8.95 0.00
C SER A 225 9.25 9.07 -0.01
N PHE A 226 8.52 7.97 0.06
CA PHE A 226 7.05 8.00 0.11
C PHE A 226 6.46 8.37 1.46
N ALA A 227 7.24 8.36 2.53
CA ALA A 227 6.71 8.51 3.89
C ALA A 227 6.00 9.85 4.15
N PRO A 228 6.50 11.03 3.72
CA PRO A 228 5.76 12.28 3.89
C PRO A 228 4.40 12.25 3.19
N TYR A 229 4.33 11.62 2.02
CA TYR A 229 3.11 11.53 1.24
C TYR A 229 2.08 10.57 1.87
N TYR A 230 2.48 9.35 2.21
CA TYR A 230 1.54 8.37 2.75
C TYR A 230 1.17 8.63 4.22
N GLY A 231 2.03 9.31 4.97
CA GLY A 231 1.80 9.54 6.39
C GLY A 231 1.30 10.94 6.73
N PHE A 232 1.69 11.98 5.98
CA PHE A 232 1.49 13.36 6.42
C PHE A 232 0.85 14.27 5.36
N PHE A 233 0.55 13.77 4.16
CA PHE A 233 0.06 14.59 3.06
C PHE A 233 -1.27 15.30 3.36
N ALA A 234 -2.19 14.64 4.07
CA ALA A 234 -3.45 15.26 4.44
C ALA A 234 -3.26 16.38 5.48
N LEU A 235 -2.33 16.21 6.42
CA LEU A 235 -1.91 17.29 7.33
C LEU A 235 -1.31 18.46 6.55
N PHE A 236 -0.40 18.15 5.62
CA PHE A 236 0.20 19.16 4.74
C PHE A 236 -0.84 19.98 3.98
N LEU A 237 -1.82 19.35 3.36
CA LEU A 237 -2.86 20.06 2.62
C LEU A 237 -3.84 20.81 3.52
N ARG A 238 -4.09 20.32 4.73
CA ARG A 238 -4.87 21.05 5.75
C ARG A 238 -4.21 22.40 6.07
N ASP A 239 -2.86 22.42 6.19
CA ASP A 239 -2.11 23.64 6.51
C ASP A 239 -2.11 24.66 5.34
N PHE A 240 -2.55 24.24 4.13
CA PHE A 240 -2.86 25.10 2.96
C PHE A 240 -4.36 25.33 2.77
N ASP A 241 -5.19 25.14 3.79
CA ASP A 241 -6.64 25.38 3.80
C ASP A 241 -7.43 24.58 2.75
N TYR A 242 -6.90 23.45 2.26
CA TYR A 242 -7.65 22.58 1.37
C TYR A 242 -8.78 21.85 2.12
N SER A 243 -9.99 21.85 1.53
CA SER A 243 -11.12 21.09 2.05
C SER A 243 -10.83 19.57 2.08
N GLY A 244 -11.50 18.84 2.96
CA GLY A 244 -11.37 17.39 3.02
C GLY A 244 -11.69 16.67 1.71
N VAL A 245 -12.68 17.19 0.93
CA VAL A 245 -12.97 16.70 -0.42
C VAL A 245 -11.78 16.90 -1.35
N ALA A 246 -11.16 18.09 -1.32
CA ALA A 246 -10.02 18.39 -2.18
C ALA A 246 -8.83 17.45 -1.87
N VAL A 247 -8.52 17.24 -0.59
CA VAL A 247 -7.50 16.27 -0.14
C VAL A 247 -7.78 14.88 -0.72
N GLY A 248 -9.02 14.39 -0.55
CA GLY A 248 -9.43 13.09 -1.08
C GLY A 248 -9.34 13.00 -2.61
N LEU A 249 -9.70 14.07 -3.32
CA LEU A 249 -9.61 14.13 -4.79
C LEU A 249 -8.17 14.12 -5.30
N PHE A 250 -7.24 14.83 -4.65
CA PHE A 250 -5.81 14.78 -5.01
C PHE A 250 -5.23 13.37 -4.85
N ILE A 251 -5.59 12.68 -3.78
CA ILE A 251 -5.17 11.29 -3.55
C ILE A 251 -5.80 10.36 -4.59
N ALA A 252 -7.10 10.52 -4.86
CA ALA A 252 -7.82 9.75 -5.87
C ALA A 252 -7.23 9.96 -7.27
N LEU A 253 -6.83 11.18 -7.61
CA LEU A 253 -6.20 11.50 -8.90
C LEU A 253 -4.90 10.71 -9.11
N GLY A 254 -4.06 10.59 -8.07
CA GLY A 254 -2.88 9.73 -8.10
C GLY A 254 -3.24 8.28 -8.37
N ALA A 255 -4.24 7.74 -7.67
CA ALA A 255 -4.69 6.36 -7.85
C ALA A 255 -5.28 6.09 -9.25
N VAL A 256 -6.01 7.06 -9.82
CA VAL A 256 -6.52 6.97 -11.21
C VAL A 256 -5.36 6.96 -12.21
N ALA A 257 -4.37 7.83 -12.01
CA ALA A 257 -3.17 7.88 -12.85
C ALA A 257 -2.39 6.54 -12.82
N GLU A 258 -2.29 5.88 -11.65
CA GLU A 258 -1.73 4.53 -11.54
C GLU A 258 -2.48 3.50 -12.39
N ILE A 259 -3.80 3.47 -12.30
CA ILE A 259 -4.64 2.52 -13.06
C ILE A 259 -4.37 2.68 -14.56
N ILE A 260 -4.29 3.92 -15.04
CA ILE A 260 -3.97 4.22 -16.44
C ILE A 260 -2.57 3.71 -16.79
N ALA A 261 -1.58 4.00 -15.95
CA ALA A 261 -0.19 3.55 -16.18
C ALA A 261 -0.08 2.02 -16.27
N PHE A 262 -0.76 1.29 -15.36
CA PHE A 262 -0.75 -0.18 -15.40
C PHE A 262 -1.27 -0.75 -16.72
N ILE A 263 -2.26 -0.10 -17.36
CA ILE A 263 -2.79 -0.52 -18.66
C ILE A 263 -1.70 -0.43 -19.75
N TYR A 264 -0.84 0.59 -19.69
CA TYR A 264 0.19 0.84 -20.69
C TYR A 264 1.53 0.13 -20.42
N MET A 265 1.70 -0.54 -19.28
CA MET A 265 2.97 -1.17 -18.91
C MET A 265 3.47 -2.18 -19.93
N GLY A 266 2.57 -2.95 -20.56
CA GLY A 266 2.94 -3.89 -21.61
C GLY A 266 3.64 -3.22 -22.82
N SER A 267 3.21 -2.02 -23.17
CA SER A 267 3.82 -1.21 -24.26
C SER A 267 5.14 -0.58 -23.82
N LEU A 268 5.23 -0.11 -22.58
CA LEU A 268 6.47 0.45 -22.03
C LEU A 268 7.60 -0.59 -21.98
N PHE A 269 7.32 -1.82 -21.57
CA PHE A 269 8.29 -2.91 -21.56
C PHE A 269 8.80 -3.35 -22.93
N LYS A 270 8.06 -3.02 -24.01
CA LYS A 270 8.52 -3.28 -25.38
C LYS A 270 9.48 -2.20 -25.91
N ARG A 271 9.39 -0.98 -25.34
CA ARG A 271 10.13 0.19 -25.84
C ARG A 271 11.34 0.54 -24.99
N PHE A 272 11.32 0.24 -23.70
CA PHE A 272 12.32 0.67 -22.73
C PHE A 272 12.91 -0.50 -21.97
N THR A 273 14.16 -0.38 -21.55
CA THR A 273 14.82 -1.36 -20.69
C THR A 273 14.29 -1.27 -19.25
N LEU A 274 14.42 -2.34 -18.48
CA LEU A 274 14.02 -2.34 -17.06
C LEU A 274 14.74 -1.24 -16.27
N ASN A 275 16.05 -1.13 -16.50
CA ASN A 275 16.87 -0.13 -15.80
C ASN A 275 16.43 1.30 -16.14
N SER A 276 16.15 1.58 -17.42
CA SER A 276 15.65 2.90 -17.84
C SER A 276 14.32 3.26 -17.17
N LEU A 277 13.40 2.28 -17.03
CA LEU A 277 12.11 2.50 -16.37
C LEU A 277 12.29 2.75 -14.87
N LEU A 278 13.19 2.03 -14.19
CA LEU A 278 13.48 2.24 -12.77
C LEU A 278 14.13 3.62 -12.55
N VAL A 279 15.14 4.00 -13.34
CA VAL A 279 15.79 5.32 -13.27
C VAL A 279 14.77 6.43 -13.53
N PHE A 280 13.98 6.32 -14.60
CA PHE A 280 12.94 7.29 -14.94
C PHE A 280 11.94 7.48 -13.78
N SER A 281 11.46 6.38 -13.20
CA SER A 281 10.51 6.44 -12.08
C SER A 281 11.10 7.13 -10.86
N LEU A 282 12.35 6.81 -10.52
CA LEU A 282 13.05 7.42 -9.38
C LEU A 282 13.30 8.91 -9.61
N ALA A 283 13.72 9.31 -10.82
CA ALA A 283 13.97 10.70 -11.20
C ALA A 283 12.67 11.54 -11.16
N ILE A 284 11.58 11.01 -11.72
CA ILE A 284 10.26 11.67 -11.65
C ILE A 284 9.77 11.75 -10.20
N THR A 285 10.03 10.74 -9.38
CA THR A 285 9.68 10.76 -7.96
C THR A 285 10.46 11.85 -7.21
N ALA A 286 11.76 11.99 -7.48
CA ALA A 286 12.57 13.03 -6.89
C ALA A 286 12.05 14.43 -7.26
N LEU A 287 11.79 14.66 -8.55
CA LEU A 287 11.21 15.90 -9.05
C LEU A 287 9.86 16.20 -8.38
N ARG A 288 9.00 15.19 -8.29
CA ARG A 288 7.69 15.29 -7.65
C ARG A 288 7.80 15.80 -6.21
N TRP A 289 8.72 15.25 -5.44
CA TRP A 289 8.87 15.62 -4.03
C TRP A 289 9.52 16.99 -3.85
N PHE A 290 10.50 17.35 -4.66
CA PHE A 290 11.08 18.71 -4.63
C PHE A 290 10.06 19.77 -5.03
N LEU A 291 9.15 19.46 -5.96
CA LEU A 291 8.11 20.40 -6.37
C LEU A 291 6.95 20.47 -5.36
N MET A 292 6.73 19.46 -4.51
CA MET A 292 5.57 19.39 -3.63
C MET A 292 5.38 20.66 -2.78
N PRO A 293 6.40 21.17 -2.05
CA PRO A 293 6.24 22.39 -1.26
C PRO A 293 6.01 23.64 -2.11
N VAL A 294 6.52 23.64 -3.36
CA VAL A 294 6.45 24.81 -4.26
C VAL A 294 5.08 24.95 -4.92
N VAL A 295 4.41 23.81 -5.16
CA VAL A 295 3.12 23.78 -5.89
C VAL A 295 1.90 23.68 -4.96
N ALA A 296 2.13 23.63 -3.65
CA ALA A 296 1.07 23.35 -2.67
C ALA A 296 -0.07 24.35 -2.67
N ASP A 297 0.21 25.63 -2.88
CA ASP A 297 -0.77 26.73 -2.92
C ASP A 297 -1.59 26.78 -4.20
N SER A 298 -1.18 26.05 -5.23
CA SER A 298 -1.90 26.01 -6.50
C SER A 298 -2.55 24.65 -6.74
N GLY A 299 -3.86 24.57 -6.61
CA GLY A 299 -4.59 23.31 -6.83
C GLY A 299 -4.36 22.72 -8.23
N LEU A 300 -4.13 23.53 -9.26
CA LEU A 300 -3.83 23.06 -10.60
C LEU A 300 -2.43 22.39 -10.67
N TRP A 301 -1.40 23.06 -10.18
CA TRP A 301 -0.05 22.52 -10.19
C TRP A 301 0.10 21.33 -9.27
N LEU A 302 -0.60 21.34 -8.13
CA LEU A 302 -0.68 20.20 -7.23
C LEU A 302 -1.35 18.98 -7.92
N ALA A 303 -2.45 19.20 -8.68
CA ALA A 303 -3.10 18.13 -9.46
C ALA A 303 -2.15 17.56 -10.52
N ILE A 304 -1.41 18.38 -11.24
CA ILE A 304 -0.39 17.94 -12.21
C ILE A 304 0.69 17.12 -11.50
N ASN A 305 1.14 17.57 -10.34
CA ASN A 305 2.10 16.83 -9.51
C ASN A 305 1.54 15.46 -9.09
N GLN A 306 0.24 15.35 -8.75
CA GLN A 306 -0.37 14.06 -8.40
C GLN A 306 -0.39 13.07 -9.57
N LEU A 307 -0.52 13.52 -10.81
CA LEU A 307 -0.45 12.63 -11.99
C LEU A 307 0.90 11.91 -12.11
N SER A 308 1.98 12.53 -11.64
CA SER A 308 3.31 11.91 -11.62
C SER A 308 3.41 10.68 -10.71
N HIS A 309 2.41 10.47 -9.83
CA HIS A 309 2.30 9.26 -8.99
C HIS A 309 2.26 7.97 -9.82
N ALA A 310 1.71 8.03 -11.02
CA ALA A 310 1.76 6.93 -11.99
C ALA A 310 3.19 6.44 -12.28
N ALA A 311 4.12 7.35 -12.48
CA ALA A 311 5.53 7.01 -12.69
C ALA A 311 6.17 6.53 -11.39
N SER A 312 5.93 7.25 -10.29
CA SER A 312 6.53 6.95 -8.98
C SER A 312 6.14 5.56 -8.46
N PHE A 313 4.89 5.13 -8.66
CA PHE A 313 4.40 3.86 -8.13
C PHE A 313 4.18 2.81 -9.22
N ALA A 314 3.29 3.02 -10.18
CA ALA A 314 2.87 1.95 -11.10
C ALA A 314 4.01 1.47 -12.01
N ILE A 315 4.80 2.40 -12.60
CA ILE A 315 5.92 2.05 -13.47
C ILE A 315 7.03 1.39 -12.63
N TYR A 316 7.40 1.99 -11.49
CA TYR A 316 8.43 1.43 -10.62
C TYR A 316 8.07 0.04 -10.11
N HIS A 317 6.86 -0.14 -9.58
CA HIS A 317 6.40 -1.42 -9.05
C HIS A 317 6.40 -2.52 -10.13
N SER A 318 5.86 -2.21 -11.31
CA SER A 318 5.83 -3.16 -12.42
C SER A 318 7.23 -3.55 -12.90
N ALA A 319 8.14 -2.58 -13.01
CA ALA A 319 9.54 -2.82 -13.37
C ALA A 319 10.24 -3.65 -12.29
N SER A 320 9.98 -3.36 -11.02
CA SER A 320 10.53 -4.12 -9.89
C SER A 320 10.08 -5.57 -9.88
N MET A 321 8.78 -5.83 -10.10
CA MET A 321 8.28 -7.20 -10.17
C MET A 321 8.88 -7.97 -11.37
N LYS A 322 9.07 -7.31 -12.49
CA LYS A 322 9.72 -7.89 -13.66
C LYS A 322 11.20 -8.13 -13.41
N PHE A 323 11.91 -7.23 -12.71
CA PHE A 323 13.30 -7.43 -12.28
C PHE A 323 13.42 -8.68 -11.41
N ILE A 324 12.62 -8.80 -10.36
CA ILE A 324 12.61 -9.95 -9.45
C ILE A 324 12.36 -11.25 -10.21
N SER A 325 11.38 -11.26 -11.12
CA SER A 325 11.04 -12.45 -11.89
C SER A 325 12.13 -12.88 -12.87
N SER A 326 12.99 -11.95 -13.33
CA SER A 326 14.12 -12.26 -14.22
C SER A 326 15.42 -12.57 -13.47
N HIS A 327 15.59 -12.03 -12.26
CA HIS A 327 16.81 -12.19 -11.47
C HIS A 327 16.83 -13.54 -10.71
N PHE A 328 15.70 -13.96 -10.17
CA PHE A 328 15.53 -15.20 -9.42
C PHE A 328 15.01 -16.34 -10.29
N THR A 329 15.45 -17.58 -10.03
CA THR A 329 14.86 -18.78 -10.64
C THR A 329 13.42 -18.98 -10.14
N LYS A 330 12.61 -19.77 -10.86
CA LYS A 330 11.22 -20.03 -10.47
C LYS A 330 11.06 -20.55 -9.04
N SER A 331 12.04 -21.35 -8.56
CA SER A 331 12.07 -21.86 -7.19
C SER A 331 12.44 -20.80 -6.14
N GLN A 332 13.13 -19.74 -6.52
CA GLN A 332 13.62 -18.67 -5.66
C GLN A 332 12.71 -17.43 -5.65
N GLN A 333 11.87 -17.21 -6.67
CA GLN A 333 11.10 -15.98 -6.88
C GLN A 333 10.27 -15.57 -5.67
N SER A 334 9.54 -16.51 -5.06
CA SER A 334 8.69 -16.21 -3.88
C SER A 334 9.52 -15.70 -2.69
N ARG A 335 10.70 -16.30 -2.45
CA ARG A 335 11.60 -15.87 -1.38
C ARG A 335 12.27 -14.54 -1.71
N GLY A 336 12.71 -14.34 -2.96
CA GLY A 336 13.29 -13.09 -3.43
C GLY A 336 12.29 -11.94 -3.33
N GLN A 337 11.04 -12.17 -3.71
CA GLN A 337 9.95 -11.20 -3.55
C GLN A 337 9.66 -10.92 -2.07
N GLY A 338 9.68 -11.94 -1.21
CA GLY A 338 9.51 -11.78 0.24
C GLY A 338 10.60 -10.90 0.86
N VAL A 339 11.88 -11.12 0.51
CA VAL A 339 13.00 -10.27 0.95
C VAL A 339 12.83 -8.83 0.47
N TYR A 340 12.45 -8.65 -0.79
CA TYR A 340 12.22 -7.33 -1.37
C TYR A 340 11.06 -6.61 -0.68
N LEU A 341 9.91 -7.25 -0.51
CA LEU A 341 8.75 -6.62 0.12
C LEU A 341 9.00 -6.32 1.60
N GLY A 342 9.59 -7.27 2.36
CA GLY A 342 9.90 -7.05 3.76
C GLY A 342 10.96 -5.97 3.98
N GLY A 343 12.05 -6.00 3.22
CA GLY A 343 13.14 -5.04 3.34
C GLY A 343 12.76 -3.67 2.77
N VAL A 344 12.33 -3.62 1.51
CA VAL A 344 12.05 -2.35 0.83
C VAL A 344 10.79 -1.69 1.39
N TYR A 345 9.64 -2.37 1.35
CA TYR A 345 8.38 -1.76 1.80
C TYR A 345 8.25 -1.74 3.32
N GLY A 346 8.73 -2.76 4.01
CA GLY A 346 8.67 -2.83 5.47
C GLY A 346 9.71 -1.92 6.12
N VAL A 347 11.01 -2.21 5.93
CA VAL A 347 12.08 -1.43 6.57
C VAL A 347 12.14 -0.02 6.01
N GLY A 348 12.15 0.15 4.67
CA GLY A 348 12.20 1.48 4.05
C GLY A 348 11.01 2.36 4.45
N GLY A 349 9.79 1.79 4.46
CA GLY A 349 8.61 2.52 4.90
C GLY A 349 8.64 2.90 6.37
N ALA A 350 9.10 2.01 7.26
CA ALA A 350 9.21 2.30 8.70
C ALA A 350 10.27 3.37 9.00
N VAL A 351 11.46 3.25 8.40
CA VAL A 351 12.53 4.26 8.52
C VAL A 351 12.07 5.61 7.99
N GLY A 352 11.41 5.61 6.82
CA GLY A 352 10.88 6.83 6.22
C GLY A 352 9.83 7.51 7.11
N ALA A 353 8.88 6.75 7.67
CA ALA A 353 7.86 7.28 8.56
C ALA A 353 8.47 7.90 9.82
N TYR A 354 9.44 7.24 10.43
CA TYR A 354 10.15 7.75 11.60
C TYR A 354 10.90 9.06 11.30
N ILE A 355 11.72 9.08 10.22
CA ILE A 355 12.46 10.28 9.82
C ILE A 355 11.51 11.42 9.48
N THR A 356 10.42 11.14 8.77
CA THR A 356 9.40 12.16 8.46
C THR A 356 8.81 12.76 9.73
N GLY A 357 8.47 11.93 10.72
CA GLY A 357 7.96 12.41 12.01
C GLY A 357 8.94 13.32 12.75
N LEU A 358 10.25 13.04 12.67
CA LEU A 358 11.28 13.89 13.25
C LEU A 358 11.42 15.24 12.53
N LEU A 359 11.25 15.25 11.21
CA LEU A 359 11.43 16.45 10.38
C LEU A 359 10.18 17.32 10.29
N TRP A 360 9.00 16.81 10.61
CA TRP A 360 7.71 17.48 10.33
C TRP A 360 7.45 18.71 11.22
N LEU A 361 7.83 18.66 12.48
CA LEU A 361 7.78 19.78 13.44
C LEU A 361 6.44 20.54 13.46
N GLY A 362 5.33 19.82 13.54
CA GLY A 362 3.99 20.44 13.57
C GLY A 362 3.54 21.06 12.23
N GLY A 363 4.23 20.78 11.13
CA GLY A 363 4.00 21.36 9.80
C GLY A 363 5.10 22.33 9.35
N GLU A 364 5.79 23.02 10.26
CA GLU A 364 6.89 23.95 9.94
C GLU A 364 8.03 23.27 9.16
N GLY A 365 8.28 22.01 9.45
CA GLY A 365 9.30 21.19 8.80
C GLY A 365 8.82 20.41 7.56
N ALA A 366 7.57 20.58 7.11
CA ALA A 366 6.99 19.82 5.99
C ALA A 366 7.84 19.93 4.72
N SER A 367 8.32 21.12 4.37
CA SER A 367 9.20 21.34 3.22
C SER A 367 10.50 20.53 3.34
N ASN A 368 11.11 20.48 4.52
CA ASN A 368 12.31 19.69 4.76
C ASN A 368 12.05 18.19 4.63
N ALA A 369 10.88 17.71 5.08
CA ALA A 369 10.48 16.32 4.91
C ALA A 369 10.32 15.95 3.42
N PHE A 370 9.72 16.81 2.59
CA PHE A 370 9.63 16.59 1.14
C PHE A 370 10.98 16.74 0.42
N ILE A 371 11.87 17.65 0.86
CA ILE A 371 13.24 17.74 0.33
C ILE A 371 14.03 16.48 0.66
N MET A 372 13.94 15.96 1.88
CA MET A 372 14.53 14.68 2.27
C MET A 372 14.00 13.54 1.37
N ALA A 373 12.69 13.51 1.12
CA ALA A 373 12.07 12.53 0.23
C ALA A 373 12.60 12.64 -1.21
N GLY A 374 12.71 13.85 -1.76
CA GLY A 374 13.27 14.12 -3.07
C GLY A 374 14.72 13.67 -3.17
N THR A 375 15.53 14.02 -2.16
CA THR A 375 16.94 13.61 -2.08
C THR A 375 17.09 12.10 -2.01
N SER A 376 16.27 11.43 -1.21
CA SER A 376 16.26 9.96 -1.10
C SER A 376 15.96 9.30 -2.46
N ALA A 377 14.92 9.75 -3.17
CA ALA A 377 14.58 9.23 -4.49
C ALA A 377 15.68 9.52 -5.53
N LEU A 378 16.29 10.71 -5.49
CA LEU A 378 17.39 11.10 -6.37
C LEU A 378 18.62 10.20 -6.17
N LEU A 379 19.00 9.95 -4.93
CA LEU A 379 20.09 9.02 -4.61
C LEU A 379 19.78 7.61 -5.14
N GLY A 380 18.55 7.15 -5.02
CA GLY A 380 18.10 5.90 -5.63
C GLY A 380 18.27 5.89 -7.15
N ALA A 381 17.93 7.00 -7.84
CA ALA A 381 18.11 7.13 -9.27
C ALA A 381 19.59 7.07 -9.66
N ILE A 382 20.46 7.78 -8.93
CA ILE A 382 21.92 7.79 -9.15
C ILE A 382 22.48 6.36 -9.00
N ILE A 383 22.12 5.65 -7.93
CA ILE A 383 22.56 4.25 -7.73
C ILE A 383 22.16 3.38 -8.91
N MET A 384 20.92 3.52 -9.41
CA MET A 384 20.45 2.74 -10.55
C MET A 384 21.14 3.11 -11.87
N VAL A 385 21.55 4.36 -12.08
CA VAL A 385 22.33 4.79 -13.25
C VAL A 385 23.70 4.09 -13.28
N PHE A 386 24.35 4.01 -12.12
CA PHE A 386 25.68 3.38 -11.98
C PHE A 386 25.62 1.87 -11.70
N SER A 387 24.44 1.30 -11.56
CA SER A 387 24.29 -0.14 -11.43
C SER A 387 24.83 -0.85 -12.67
N LYS A 388 25.81 -1.72 -12.48
CA LYS A 388 26.43 -2.48 -13.59
C LYS A 388 25.34 -3.19 -14.39
N LYS A 389 25.43 -3.06 -15.72
CA LYS A 389 24.54 -3.75 -16.67
C LYS A 389 24.65 -5.27 -16.61
#